data_8a01cb52812fb298091d2101182cd759
#
_entry.id   8a01cb52812fb298091d2101182cd759
#
_cell.length_a   1.000
_cell.length_b   1.000
_cell.length_c   1.000
_cell.angle_alpha   90.00
_cell.angle_beta   90.00
_cell.angle_gamma   90.00
#
_symmetry.space_group_name_H-M   'P 1'
#
loop_
_entity.id
_entity.type
_entity.pdbx_description
1 polymer ?
#
loop_
_entity_poly.entity_id
_entity_poly.type
_entity_poly.pdbx_seq_one_letter_code
_entity_poly.pdbx_strand_id
1 'polypeptide(L)'
;MSTNLKDIELRSEEVQEILTKVPNWMIRWGNTLFLFLIVLLLALSWLVKYPDIITSEAIITTKIPPQKEFASVTGKIDTLFVKDAQNVVEGETLAIIENTANYSDVFFLKSIIDTIKVQKKSFIFPIDKLPILFLGDIETSYAIFENSYIKYLLNKELDPFSNEENANRITTSELNRRLSNLQSQKALHKRELEFKQKDLERSKSLFEKGVISEKEYETKQLEYLQAVRNYKNMAAAISQVREAISNSKRTSKGTEIAHIREEMTLLKNVIQSFHQLKKSIKDWEMKYVLSSKINGKVSFLNYWSQHQTVNQGALVFTIIPNENAAFIAKLKTPAQNLGKVKIGQIVNIKLQNYPDYEF
;
A
#
# COMPACT_ATOMS: atom_id res chain seq x y z
N MET A 1 -121.56 30.16 3.64
CA MET A 1 -121.36 29.20 4.74
C MET A 1 -120.03 29.61 5.36
N SER A 2 -120.07 30.43 6.29
CA SER A 2 -119.93 30.39 7.75
C SER A 2 -118.87 29.33 8.20
N THR A 3 -117.82 29.80 8.82
CA THR A 3 -117.57 29.59 10.22
C THR A 3 -116.20 30.07 10.60
N ASN A 4 -116.18 30.99 11.48
CA ASN A 4 -115.67 31.03 12.84
C ASN A 4 -114.17 31.17 13.03
N LEU A 5 -113.85 32.43 13.27
CA LEU A 5 -112.72 32.84 14.07
C LEU A 5 -112.94 32.38 15.52
N LYS A 6 -112.12 31.53 16.03
CA LYS A 6 -112.05 31.25 17.47
C LYS A 6 -110.80 31.99 18.03
N ASP A 7 -111.16 32.83 18.95
CA ASP A 7 -110.43 33.44 20.07
C ASP A 7 -109.01 33.02 20.26
N ILE A 8 -108.13 33.98 20.06
CA ILE A 8 -106.79 33.99 20.66
C ILE A 8 -107.01 34.53 22.08
N GLU A 9 -106.95 33.66 23.05
CA GLU A 9 -106.90 34.06 24.45
C GLU A 9 -105.66 34.95 24.68
N LEU A 10 -105.91 36.18 25.06
CA LEU A 10 -104.89 37.09 25.55
C LEU A 10 -104.31 36.52 26.85
N ARG A 11 -103.08 36.09 26.78
CA ARG A 11 -102.35 35.69 27.97
C ARG A 11 -102.33 36.86 28.94
N SER A 12 -102.51 36.54 30.22
CA SER A 12 -102.56 37.49 31.34
C SER A 12 -101.51 38.55 31.30
N GLU A 13 -101.82 39.78 31.73
CA GLU A 13 -100.90 40.92 31.77
C GLU A 13 -99.55 40.60 32.47
N GLU A 14 -99.55 39.70 33.43
CA GLU A 14 -98.38 39.25 34.16
C GLU A 14 -97.35 38.57 33.24
N VAL A 15 -97.79 37.84 32.14
CA VAL A 15 -96.83 37.21 31.20
C VAL A 15 -96.28 38.23 30.21
N GLN A 16 -97.01 39.31 29.87
CA GLN A 16 -96.48 40.41 29.07
C GLN A 16 -95.50 41.27 29.85
N GLU A 17 -95.71 41.46 31.15
CA GLU A 17 -94.84 42.23 32.02
C GLU A 17 -93.49 41.52 32.19
N ILE A 18 -93.48 40.18 32.23
CA ILE A 18 -92.22 39.39 32.29
C ILE A 18 -91.43 39.49 30.98
N LEU A 19 -92.14 39.48 29.83
CA LEU A 19 -91.46 39.55 28.53
C LEU A 19 -90.98 40.95 28.15
N THR A 20 -91.51 42.00 28.74
CA THR A 20 -91.09 43.38 28.46
C THR A 20 -90.11 43.96 29.48
N LYS A 21 -89.77 43.22 30.54
CA LYS A 21 -88.78 43.69 31.50
C LYS A 21 -87.38 43.74 30.78
N VAL A 22 -86.85 44.89 30.62
CA VAL A 22 -85.51 45.12 30.15
C VAL A 22 -84.56 44.33 31.04
N PRO A 23 -83.64 43.50 30.47
CA PRO A 23 -82.77 42.68 31.26
C PRO A 23 -81.91 43.54 32.20
N ASN A 24 -81.89 43.15 33.47
CA ASN A 24 -81.14 43.87 34.56
C ASN A 24 -79.72 44.12 34.11
N TRP A 25 -79.12 45.28 34.54
CA TRP A 25 -77.81 45.70 34.25
C TRP A 25 -76.74 44.52 34.33
N MET A 26 -77.00 43.62 35.26
CA MET A 26 -76.17 42.40 35.44
C MET A 26 -76.18 41.45 34.21
N ILE A 27 -77.24 41.31 33.43
CA ILE A 27 -77.33 40.48 32.22
C ILE A 27 -76.60 41.18 31.06
N ARG A 28 -76.73 42.49 30.94
CA ARG A 28 -76.01 43.27 29.88
C ARG A 28 -74.51 43.30 30.10
N TRP A 29 -74.07 43.51 31.34
CA TRP A 29 -72.65 43.46 31.64
C TRP A 29 -72.08 42.09 31.83
N GLY A 30 -72.90 41.09 32.20
CA GLY A 30 -72.52 39.68 32.29
C GLY A 30 -72.07 39.12 30.96
N ASN A 31 -72.79 39.39 29.87
CA ASN A 31 -72.40 38.94 28.53
C ASN A 31 -71.10 39.64 28.05
N THR A 32 -70.92 40.91 28.34
CA THR A 32 -69.65 41.59 27.96
C THR A 32 -68.47 41.12 28.80
N LEU A 33 -68.69 40.84 30.09
CA LEU A 33 -67.68 40.27 30.97
C LEU A 33 -67.29 38.86 30.51
N PHE A 34 -68.28 38.05 30.12
CA PHE A 34 -68.08 36.71 29.61
C PHE A 34 -67.29 36.71 28.26
N LEU A 35 -67.68 37.64 27.35
CA LEU A 35 -66.93 37.87 26.11
C LEU A 35 -65.48 38.28 26.37
N PHE A 36 -65.28 39.20 27.32
CA PHE A 36 -63.93 39.64 27.71
C PHE A 36 -63.12 38.49 28.30
N LEU A 37 -63.74 37.64 29.12
CA LEU A 37 -63.08 36.47 29.69
C LEU A 37 -62.66 35.44 28.61
N ILE A 38 -63.51 35.21 27.59
CA ILE A 38 -63.18 34.35 26.44
C ILE A 38 -62.00 34.95 25.65
N VAL A 39 -62.05 36.25 25.36
CA VAL A 39 -60.99 36.94 24.64
C VAL A 39 -59.67 36.90 25.44
N LEU A 40 -59.75 37.08 26.79
CA LEU A 40 -58.60 36.93 27.68
C LEU A 40 -58.02 35.51 27.64
N LEU A 41 -58.87 34.48 27.70
CA LEU A 41 -58.46 33.07 27.60
C LEU A 41 -57.80 32.77 26.24
N LEU A 42 -58.36 33.32 25.16
CA LEU A 42 -57.77 33.15 23.82
C LEU A 42 -56.39 33.89 23.75
N ALA A 43 -56.31 35.08 24.33
CA ALA A 43 -55.04 35.79 24.41
C ALA A 43 -54.00 35.05 25.25
N LEU A 44 -54.36 34.51 26.40
CA LEU A 44 -53.51 33.66 27.23
C LEU A 44 -53.13 32.37 26.50
N SER A 45 -54.05 31.72 25.78
CA SER A 45 -53.75 30.56 24.97
C SER A 45 -52.76 30.83 23.84
N TRP A 46 -52.83 32.02 23.23
CA TRP A 46 -51.83 32.47 22.25
C TRP A 46 -50.46 32.77 22.84
N LEU A 47 -50.39 33.26 24.06
CA LEU A 47 -49.17 33.59 24.78
C LEU A 47 -48.44 32.34 25.32
N VAL A 48 -49.18 31.31 25.74
CA VAL A 48 -48.64 30.08 26.32
C VAL A 48 -48.26 29.12 25.19
N LYS A 49 -46.97 29.16 24.80
CA LYS A 49 -46.42 28.15 23.86
C LYS A 49 -46.06 26.91 24.65
N TYR A 50 -46.71 25.81 24.34
CA TYR A 50 -46.37 24.50 24.91
C TYR A 50 -45.14 23.92 24.16
N PRO A 51 -44.03 23.62 24.84
CA PRO A 51 -42.89 23.03 24.17
C PRO A 51 -43.18 21.61 23.69
N ASP A 52 -42.88 21.33 22.43
CA ASP A 52 -42.95 19.98 21.85
C ASP A 52 -41.71 19.19 22.30
N ILE A 53 -41.91 18.17 23.12
CA ILE A 53 -40.82 17.39 23.69
C ILE A 53 -40.64 16.15 22.81
N ILE A 54 -39.40 15.98 22.25
CA ILE A 54 -39.04 14.80 21.48
C ILE A 54 -38.15 13.92 22.36
N THR A 55 -38.72 12.76 22.72
CA THR A 55 -37.96 11.75 23.46
C THR A 55 -37.10 10.92 22.50
N SER A 56 -35.79 10.79 22.84
CA SER A 56 -34.81 10.08 22.05
C SER A 56 -33.88 9.30 22.97
N GLU A 57 -33.39 8.15 22.50
CA GLU A 57 -32.31 7.46 23.18
C GLU A 57 -30.99 8.20 22.96
N ALA A 58 -30.27 8.46 24.04
CA ALA A 58 -28.97 9.14 24.01
C ALA A 58 -27.86 8.19 24.44
N ILE A 59 -26.78 8.14 23.67
CA ILE A 59 -25.53 7.48 24.05
C ILE A 59 -24.49 8.58 24.26
N ILE A 60 -24.05 8.75 25.50
CA ILE A 60 -22.98 9.70 25.83
C ILE A 60 -21.66 9.06 25.45
N THR A 61 -20.86 9.74 24.65
CA THR A 61 -19.53 9.34 24.24
C THR A 61 -18.61 10.54 24.14
N THR A 62 -17.36 10.33 23.85
CA THR A 62 -16.38 11.39 23.58
C THR A 62 -16.26 11.64 22.08
N LYS A 63 -15.72 12.79 21.66
CA LYS A 63 -15.48 13.13 20.25
C LYS A 63 -14.61 12.07 19.58
N ILE A 64 -13.59 11.58 20.28
CA ILE A 64 -12.78 10.42 19.91
C ILE A 64 -13.31 9.26 20.76
N PRO A 65 -13.95 8.24 20.17
CA PRO A 65 -14.49 7.12 20.95
C PRO A 65 -13.36 6.33 21.60
N PRO A 66 -13.58 5.71 22.78
CA PRO A 66 -12.61 4.79 23.36
C PRO A 66 -12.25 3.68 22.37
N GLN A 67 -10.96 3.40 22.25
CA GLN A 67 -10.47 2.27 21.45
C GLN A 67 -10.65 0.98 22.26
N LYS A 68 -11.21 -0.02 21.61
CA LYS A 68 -11.33 -1.37 22.14
C LYS A 68 -10.32 -2.27 21.45
N GLU A 69 -9.42 -2.88 22.20
CA GLU A 69 -8.42 -3.79 21.68
C GLU A 69 -8.83 -5.24 21.97
N PHE A 70 -9.00 -6.02 20.90
CA PHE A 70 -9.45 -7.39 20.92
C PHE A 70 -8.30 -8.34 20.63
N ALA A 71 -8.27 -9.50 21.27
CA ALA A 71 -7.31 -10.55 20.95
C ALA A 71 -7.55 -11.11 19.54
N SER A 72 -6.51 -11.10 18.71
CA SER A 72 -6.58 -11.63 17.35
C SER A 72 -6.48 -13.15 17.30
N VAL A 73 -5.93 -13.77 18.35
CA VAL A 73 -5.77 -15.24 18.51
C VAL A 73 -6.07 -15.66 19.92
N THR A 74 -6.36 -16.96 20.10
CA THR A 74 -6.43 -17.58 21.41
C THR A 74 -5.05 -17.95 21.88
N GLY A 75 -4.69 -17.58 23.10
CA GLY A 75 -3.40 -17.88 23.72
C GLY A 75 -3.31 -17.29 25.12
N LYS A 76 -2.17 -17.44 25.79
CA LYS A 76 -1.92 -16.78 27.07
C LYS A 76 -1.28 -15.41 26.83
N ILE A 77 -1.48 -14.48 27.76
CA ILE A 77 -0.71 -13.24 27.79
C ILE A 77 0.71 -13.61 28.25
N ASP A 78 1.68 -13.53 27.34
CA ASP A 78 3.08 -13.79 27.64
C ASP A 78 3.69 -12.64 28.46
N THR A 79 3.59 -11.43 27.93
CA THR A 79 4.13 -10.23 28.58
C THR A 79 3.09 -9.12 28.58
N LEU A 80 2.95 -8.44 29.72
CA LEU A 80 2.10 -7.28 29.93
C LEU A 80 3.00 -6.08 30.25
N PHE A 81 3.00 -5.07 29.38
CA PHE A 81 3.89 -3.88 29.50
C PHE A 81 3.27 -2.73 30.26
N VAL A 82 1.96 -2.73 30.44
CA VAL A 82 1.20 -1.62 31.03
C VAL A 82 0.45 -2.07 32.27
N LYS A 83 0.11 -1.07 33.13
CA LYS A 83 -0.75 -1.24 34.31
C LYS A 83 -2.11 -0.61 34.04
N ASP A 84 -3.11 -1.02 34.82
CA ASP A 84 -4.42 -0.38 34.78
C ASP A 84 -4.30 1.12 35.08
N ALA A 85 -5.07 1.91 34.38
CA ALA A 85 -5.07 3.36 34.46
C ALA A 85 -3.74 4.06 34.03
N GLN A 86 -2.80 3.38 33.39
CA GLN A 86 -1.58 3.97 32.84
C GLN A 86 -1.87 4.77 31.58
N ASN A 87 -1.18 5.92 31.43
CA ASN A 87 -1.19 6.68 30.19
C ASN A 87 -0.31 6.00 29.15
N VAL A 88 -0.82 5.88 27.91
CA VAL A 88 -0.14 5.28 26.78
C VAL A 88 -0.21 6.19 25.57
N VAL A 89 0.77 6.06 24.68
CA VAL A 89 0.84 6.79 23.42
C VAL A 89 0.45 5.90 22.25
N GLU A 90 0.09 6.53 21.12
CA GLU A 90 -0.19 5.82 19.88
C GLU A 90 1.03 4.97 19.44
N GLY A 91 0.80 3.70 19.11
CA GLY A 91 1.83 2.74 18.73
C GLY A 91 2.50 2.01 19.90
N GLU A 92 2.21 2.37 21.16
CA GLU A 92 2.77 1.70 22.33
C GLU A 92 2.24 0.27 22.46
N THR A 93 3.15 -0.68 22.69
CA THR A 93 2.79 -2.08 22.92
C THR A 93 2.22 -2.26 24.33
N LEU A 94 1.03 -2.82 24.42
CA LEU A 94 0.32 -3.06 25.69
C LEU A 94 0.60 -4.45 26.24
N ALA A 95 0.49 -5.46 25.40
CA ALA A 95 0.75 -6.86 25.75
C ALA A 95 1.12 -7.68 24.53
N ILE A 96 1.72 -8.84 24.77
CA ILE A 96 2.03 -9.84 23.76
C ILE A 96 1.35 -11.14 24.14
N ILE A 97 0.71 -11.77 23.16
CA ILE A 97 0.12 -13.11 23.27
C ILE A 97 1.22 -14.15 23.00
N GLU A 98 1.27 -15.19 23.78
CA GLU A 98 2.21 -16.32 23.69
C GLU A 98 2.27 -16.86 22.26
N ASN A 99 3.49 -17.00 21.74
CA ASN A 99 3.79 -17.49 20.39
C ASN A 99 5.17 -18.16 20.36
N THR A 100 5.55 -18.69 19.21
CA THR A 100 6.81 -19.44 19.02
C THR A 100 8.05 -18.57 18.88
N ALA A 101 7.89 -17.26 18.67
CA ALA A 101 8.99 -16.31 18.51
C ALA A 101 9.38 -15.65 19.84
N ASN A 102 10.63 -15.24 19.96
CA ASN A 102 11.04 -14.29 20.97
C ASN A 102 10.70 -12.88 20.51
N TYR A 103 9.79 -12.20 21.17
CA TYR A 103 9.32 -10.87 20.78
C TYR A 103 10.45 -9.82 20.73
N SER A 104 11.46 -9.93 21.59
CA SER A 104 12.59 -9.00 21.60
C SER A 104 13.41 -9.13 20.32
N ASP A 105 13.59 -10.36 19.81
CA ASP A 105 14.31 -10.63 18.58
C ASP A 105 13.52 -10.13 17.35
N VAL A 106 12.19 -10.30 17.37
CA VAL A 106 11.32 -9.77 16.30
C VAL A 106 11.35 -8.25 16.26
N PHE A 107 11.24 -7.58 17.42
CA PHE A 107 11.32 -6.12 17.49
C PHE A 107 12.70 -5.59 17.10
N PHE A 108 13.77 -6.29 17.48
CA PHE A 108 15.12 -5.96 17.04
C PHE A 108 15.26 -6.06 15.53
N LEU A 109 14.84 -7.17 14.94
CA LEU A 109 14.84 -7.34 13.48
C LEU A 109 13.99 -6.27 12.78
N LYS A 110 12.79 -5.98 13.31
CA LYS A 110 11.92 -4.92 12.79
C LYS A 110 12.62 -3.56 12.81
N SER A 111 13.30 -3.20 13.89
CA SER A 111 14.00 -1.92 14.02
C SER A 111 15.04 -1.75 12.91
N ILE A 112 15.76 -2.82 12.55
CA ILE A 112 16.73 -2.81 11.45
C ILE A 112 16.00 -2.68 10.10
N ILE A 113 14.98 -3.49 9.86
CA ILE A 113 14.21 -3.50 8.60
C ILE A 113 13.59 -2.14 8.31
N ASP A 114 13.11 -1.43 9.32
CA ASP A 114 12.48 -0.11 9.16
C ASP A 114 13.50 1.00 8.83
N THR A 115 14.80 0.79 9.12
CA THR A 115 15.86 1.70 8.70
C THR A 115 16.30 1.51 7.24
N ILE A 116 16.03 0.34 6.65
CA ILE A 116 16.48 -0.01 5.29
C ILE A 116 15.66 0.72 4.24
N LYS A 117 16.38 1.50 3.41
CA LYS A 117 15.80 2.15 2.22
C LYS A 117 16.08 1.30 0.99
N VAL A 118 15.03 0.74 0.41
CA VAL A 118 15.14 -0.05 -0.83
C VAL A 118 15.48 0.88 -2.01
N GLN A 119 16.64 0.65 -2.65
CA GLN A 119 17.07 1.37 -3.84
C GLN A 119 16.90 0.50 -5.08
N LYS A 120 16.62 1.14 -6.25
CA LYS A 120 16.41 0.41 -7.51
C LYS A 120 17.67 -0.26 -8.08
N LYS A 121 18.86 0.19 -7.67
CA LYS A 121 20.15 -0.28 -8.23
C LYS A 121 21.01 -1.08 -7.25
N SER A 122 20.70 -1.04 -5.97
CA SER A 122 21.48 -1.75 -4.95
C SER A 122 20.63 -2.02 -3.73
N PHE A 123 20.99 -3.07 -3.00
CA PHE A 123 20.36 -3.40 -1.73
C PHE A 123 21.48 -3.66 -0.72
N ILE A 124 21.41 -3.02 0.45
CA ILE A 124 22.40 -3.17 1.52
C ILE A 124 21.64 -3.54 2.80
N PHE A 125 22.07 -4.64 3.40
CA PHE A 125 21.52 -5.14 4.66
C PHE A 125 22.67 -5.59 5.58
N PRO A 126 22.68 -5.21 6.87
CA PRO A 126 23.78 -5.51 7.77
C PRO A 126 23.71 -6.93 8.34
N ILE A 127 23.76 -7.95 7.47
CA ILE A 127 23.59 -9.35 7.86
C ILE A 127 24.62 -9.82 8.90
N ASP A 128 25.87 -9.38 8.77
CA ASP A 128 26.98 -9.77 9.65
C ASP A 128 26.86 -9.22 11.07
N LYS A 129 25.97 -8.26 11.30
CA LYS A 129 25.72 -7.63 12.61
C LYS A 129 24.55 -8.25 13.36
N LEU A 130 23.85 -9.19 12.74
CA LEU A 130 22.71 -9.84 13.36
C LEU A 130 23.17 -10.96 14.29
N PRO A 131 22.68 -11.00 15.54
CA PRO A 131 22.82 -12.18 16.39
C PRO A 131 21.96 -13.33 15.88
N ILE A 132 22.07 -14.49 16.51
CA ILE A 132 21.10 -15.58 16.29
C ILE A 132 19.75 -15.12 16.82
N LEU A 133 18.71 -15.15 16.00
CA LEU A 133 17.36 -14.70 16.30
C LEU A 133 16.39 -15.87 16.37
N PHE A 134 15.49 -15.86 17.35
CA PHE A 134 14.41 -16.83 17.48
C PHE A 134 13.10 -16.20 16.95
N LEU A 135 12.81 -16.43 15.67
CA LEU A 135 11.76 -15.74 14.92
C LEU A 135 10.44 -16.53 14.80
N GLY A 136 10.40 -17.80 15.20
CA GLY A 136 9.20 -18.63 15.16
C GLY A 136 8.50 -18.64 13.80
N ASP A 137 7.24 -18.18 13.74
CA ASP A 137 6.46 -18.15 12.49
C ASP A 137 7.12 -17.31 11.37
N ILE A 138 8.03 -16.40 11.70
CA ILE A 138 8.73 -15.51 10.74
C ILE A 138 9.99 -16.18 10.17
N GLU A 139 10.52 -17.23 10.82
CA GLU A 139 11.79 -17.89 10.50
C GLU A 139 11.92 -18.25 9.01
N THR A 140 10.88 -18.84 8.43
CA THR A 140 10.88 -19.24 7.03
C THR A 140 11.07 -18.04 6.09
N SER A 141 10.39 -16.92 6.38
CA SER A 141 10.50 -15.70 5.56
C SER A 141 11.85 -15.03 5.72
N TYR A 142 12.44 -15.09 6.91
CA TYR A 142 13.80 -14.61 7.17
C TYR A 142 14.85 -15.44 6.42
N ALA A 143 14.77 -16.77 6.51
CA ALA A 143 15.70 -17.68 5.82
C ALA A 143 15.65 -17.52 4.29
N ILE A 144 14.46 -17.31 3.71
CA ILE A 144 14.32 -17.03 2.26
C ILE A 144 15.00 -15.70 1.90
N PHE A 145 14.80 -14.68 2.73
CA PHE A 145 15.44 -13.37 2.53
C PHE A 145 16.96 -13.48 2.65
N GLU A 146 17.46 -14.07 3.73
CA GLU A 146 18.87 -14.28 3.99
C GLU A 146 19.55 -15.01 2.83
N ASN A 147 19.00 -16.11 2.37
CA ASN A 147 19.51 -16.89 1.24
C ASN A 147 19.55 -16.07 -0.06
N SER A 148 18.52 -15.28 -0.31
CA SER A 148 18.47 -14.40 -1.48
C SER A 148 19.53 -13.30 -1.39
N TYR A 149 19.72 -12.73 -0.22
CA TYR A 149 20.72 -11.69 0.02
C TYR A 149 22.15 -12.21 -0.09
N ILE A 150 22.44 -13.38 0.49
CA ILE A 150 23.75 -14.03 0.39
C ILE A 150 24.10 -14.30 -1.08
N LYS A 151 23.15 -14.84 -1.88
CA LYS A 151 23.36 -15.07 -3.31
C LYS A 151 23.69 -13.77 -4.06
N TYR A 152 22.96 -12.70 -3.77
CA TYR A 152 23.21 -11.38 -4.36
C TYR A 152 24.58 -10.85 -3.97
N LEU A 153 24.98 -10.98 -2.70
CA LEU A 153 26.26 -10.52 -2.19
C LEU A 153 27.43 -11.29 -2.83
N LEU A 154 27.33 -12.63 -2.86
CA LEU A 154 28.34 -13.49 -3.48
C LEU A 154 28.52 -13.19 -4.97
N ASN A 155 27.44 -13.01 -5.72
CA ASN A 155 27.52 -12.64 -7.12
C ASN A 155 28.22 -11.30 -7.33
N LYS A 156 28.00 -10.34 -6.43
CA LYS A 156 28.65 -9.04 -6.49
C LYS A 156 30.13 -9.07 -6.10
N GLU A 157 30.49 -9.89 -5.09
CA GLU A 157 31.87 -9.99 -4.61
C GLU A 157 32.73 -10.84 -5.54
N LEU A 158 32.24 -11.97 -6.01
CA LEU A 158 33.00 -12.90 -6.83
C LEU A 158 33.06 -12.47 -8.29
N ASP A 159 32.13 -11.65 -8.75
CA ASP A 159 32.00 -11.20 -10.15
C ASP A 159 32.34 -12.31 -11.17
N PRO A 160 31.56 -13.41 -11.20
CA PRO A 160 31.91 -14.60 -11.98
C PRO A 160 32.05 -14.33 -13.49
N PHE A 161 31.43 -13.25 -13.98
CA PHE A 161 31.47 -12.85 -15.40
C PHE A 161 32.74 -12.09 -15.79
N SER A 162 33.47 -11.50 -14.84
CA SER A 162 34.68 -10.73 -15.09
C SER A 162 35.77 -11.56 -15.77
N ASN A 163 36.00 -12.79 -15.34
CA ASN A 163 36.97 -13.71 -15.94
C ASN A 163 36.59 -14.07 -17.38
N GLU A 164 35.34 -14.35 -17.65
CA GLU A 164 34.85 -14.68 -18.99
C GLU A 164 34.92 -13.47 -19.94
N GLU A 165 34.56 -12.28 -19.45
CA GLU A 165 34.68 -11.04 -20.20
C GLU A 165 36.14 -10.74 -20.56
N ASN A 166 37.08 -10.91 -19.63
CA ASN A 166 38.52 -10.76 -19.89
C ASN A 166 39.00 -11.77 -20.94
N ALA A 167 38.62 -13.04 -20.84
CA ALA A 167 38.98 -14.07 -21.81
C ALA A 167 38.45 -13.72 -23.21
N ASN A 168 37.19 -13.31 -23.33
CA ASN A 168 36.58 -12.87 -24.58
C ASN A 168 37.31 -11.65 -25.18
N ARG A 169 37.74 -10.70 -24.36
CA ARG A 169 38.52 -9.51 -24.78
C ARG A 169 39.86 -9.88 -25.32
N ILE A 170 40.59 -10.79 -24.64
CA ILE A 170 41.91 -11.31 -25.10
C ILE A 170 41.72 -12.03 -26.45
N THR A 171 40.73 -12.95 -26.57
CA THR A 171 40.42 -13.66 -27.79
C THR A 171 40.16 -12.73 -28.96
N THR A 172 39.31 -11.71 -28.74
CA THR A 172 39.01 -10.71 -29.79
C THR A 172 40.24 -9.92 -30.20
N SER A 173 41.14 -9.57 -29.25
CA SER A 173 42.40 -8.88 -29.50
C SER A 173 43.33 -9.71 -30.37
N GLU A 174 43.52 -10.98 -30.03
CA GLU A 174 44.37 -11.90 -30.80
C GLU A 174 43.84 -12.13 -32.22
N LEU A 175 42.52 -12.29 -32.39
CA LEU A 175 41.91 -12.41 -33.72
C LEU A 175 42.12 -11.14 -34.56
N ASN A 176 42.04 -9.95 -33.98
CA ASN A 176 42.29 -8.70 -34.68
C ASN A 176 43.79 -8.57 -35.07
N ARG A 177 44.72 -9.02 -34.21
CA ARG A 177 46.16 -9.08 -34.55
C ARG A 177 46.39 -10.03 -35.72
N ARG A 178 45.80 -11.24 -35.69
CA ARG A 178 45.83 -12.21 -36.79
C ARG A 178 45.29 -11.64 -38.10
N LEU A 179 44.15 -10.93 -38.03
CA LEU A 179 43.56 -10.25 -39.19
C LEU A 179 44.54 -9.25 -39.81
N SER A 180 45.16 -8.40 -39.01
CA SER A 180 46.18 -7.41 -39.45
C SER A 180 47.36 -8.09 -40.15
N ASN A 181 47.90 -9.18 -39.59
CA ASN A 181 48.98 -9.97 -40.18
C ASN A 181 48.59 -10.57 -41.52
N LEU A 182 47.40 -11.17 -41.62
CA LEU A 182 46.90 -11.75 -42.88
C LEU A 182 46.64 -10.66 -43.95
N GLN A 183 46.21 -9.46 -43.56
CA GLN A 183 46.04 -8.36 -44.48
C GLN A 183 47.41 -7.87 -45.04
N SER A 184 48.46 -7.82 -44.21
CA SER A 184 49.82 -7.52 -44.64
C SER A 184 50.32 -8.59 -45.60
N GLN A 185 50.14 -9.88 -45.29
CA GLN A 185 50.51 -10.98 -46.15
C GLN A 185 49.76 -10.94 -47.52
N LYS A 186 48.47 -10.65 -47.48
CA LYS A 186 47.65 -10.49 -48.71
C LYS A 186 48.22 -9.35 -49.59
N ALA A 187 48.66 -8.25 -48.97
CA ALA A 187 49.27 -7.13 -49.72
C ALA A 187 50.58 -7.55 -50.40
N LEU A 188 51.40 -8.42 -49.77
CA LEU A 188 52.63 -8.99 -50.37
C LEU A 188 52.27 -9.93 -51.54
N HIS A 189 51.34 -10.85 -51.35
CA HIS A 189 50.87 -11.73 -52.42
C HIS A 189 50.21 -11.02 -53.59
N LYS A 190 49.57 -9.86 -53.31
CA LYS A 190 49.03 -9.01 -54.41
C LYS A 190 50.19 -8.44 -55.25
N ARG A 191 51.28 -7.96 -54.64
CA ARG A 191 52.45 -7.48 -55.38
C ARG A 191 53.12 -8.60 -56.19
N GLU A 192 53.26 -9.80 -55.57
CA GLU A 192 53.79 -10.98 -56.24
C GLU A 192 52.96 -11.33 -57.50
N LEU A 193 51.63 -11.34 -57.36
CA LEU A 193 50.71 -11.57 -58.44
C LEU A 193 50.87 -10.55 -59.58
N GLU A 194 50.97 -9.26 -59.22
CA GLU A 194 51.21 -8.15 -60.19
C GLU A 194 52.52 -8.33 -60.95
N PHE A 195 53.60 -8.78 -60.26
CA PHE A 195 54.87 -9.09 -60.92
C PHE A 195 54.76 -10.32 -61.84
N LYS A 196 54.16 -11.40 -61.39
CA LYS A 196 53.98 -12.60 -62.20
C LYS A 196 53.06 -12.34 -63.42
N GLN A 197 52.05 -11.50 -63.29
CA GLN A 197 51.19 -11.08 -64.39
C GLN A 197 52.03 -10.34 -65.48
N LYS A 198 52.82 -9.35 -65.05
CA LYS A 198 53.68 -8.61 -65.99
C LYS A 198 54.76 -9.52 -66.65
N ASP A 199 55.31 -10.51 -65.92
CA ASP A 199 56.26 -11.44 -66.47
C ASP A 199 55.62 -12.37 -67.47
N LEU A 200 54.37 -12.83 -67.22
CA LEU A 200 53.57 -13.61 -68.15
C LEU A 200 53.23 -12.82 -69.43
N GLU A 201 52.82 -11.57 -69.29
CA GLU A 201 52.54 -10.69 -70.48
C GLU A 201 53.80 -10.49 -71.35
N ARG A 202 54.98 -10.31 -70.70
CA ARG A 202 56.26 -10.20 -71.41
C ARG A 202 56.62 -11.51 -72.07
N SER A 203 56.50 -12.64 -71.38
CA SER A 203 56.80 -13.98 -71.93
C SER A 203 55.84 -14.31 -73.08
N LYS A 204 54.58 -13.92 -73.01
CA LYS A 204 53.64 -14.05 -74.12
C LYS A 204 54.12 -13.31 -75.39
N SER A 205 54.57 -12.10 -75.26
CA SER A 205 55.12 -11.36 -76.41
C SER A 205 56.38 -11.95 -76.98
N LEU A 206 57.27 -12.55 -76.16
CA LEU A 206 58.47 -13.26 -76.60
C LEU A 206 58.15 -14.56 -77.28
N PHE A 207 57.16 -15.31 -76.82
CA PHE A 207 56.67 -16.53 -77.43
C PHE A 207 56.07 -16.26 -78.80
N GLU A 208 55.22 -15.25 -78.93
CA GLU A 208 54.64 -14.79 -80.21
C GLU A 208 55.67 -14.39 -81.24
N LYS A 209 56.86 -13.94 -80.80
CA LYS A 209 58.03 -13.61 -81.61
C LYS A 209 58.99 -14.78 -81.87
N GLY A 210 58.66 -15.95 -81.33
CA GLY A 210 59.51 -17.12 -81.49
C GLY A 210 60.82 -17.12 -80.69
N VAL A 211 60.95 -16.30 -79.66
CA VAL A 211 62.16 -16.14 -78.88
C VAL A 211 62.28 -17.15 -77.74
N ILE A 212 61.13 -17.60 -77.18
CA ILE A 212 61.09 -18.59 -76.10
C ILE A 212 60.25 -19.84 -76.56
N SER A 213 60.52 -20.99 -75.91
CA SER A 213 59.81 -22.21 -76.20
C SER A 213 58.42 -22.25 -75.59
N GLU A 214 57.50 -23.06 -76.13
CA GLU A 214 56.17 -23.29 -75.57
C GLU A 214 56.24 -23.74 -74.12
N LYS A 215 57.14 -24.66 -73.79
CA LYS A 215 57.37 -25.10 -72.41
C LYS A 215 57.76 -24.02 -71.45
N GLU A 216 58.57 -23.03 -71.85
CA GLU A 216 58.92 -21.90 -71.05
C GLU A 216 57.71 -20.95 -70.80
N TYR A 217 56.90 -20.74 -71.83
CA TYR A 217 55.65 -19.95 -71.71
C TYR A 217 54.65 -20.65 -70.80
N GLU A 218 54.39 -21.91 -70.93
CA GLU A 218 53.55 -22.74 -70.03
C GLU A 218 54.03 -22.67 -68.61
N THR A 219 55.35 -22.72 -68.35
CA THR A 219 55.93 -22.56 -67.02
C THR A 219 55.54 -21.23 -66.43
N LYS A 220 55.56 -20.13 -67.16
CA LYS A 220 55.17 -18.80 -66.72
C LYS A 220 53.65 -18.69 -66.41
N GLN A 221 52.83 -19.40 -67.20
CA GLN A 221 51.39 -19.51 -66.92
C GLN A 221 51.16 -20.23 -65.60
N LEU A 222 51.84 -21.32 -65.34
CA LEU A 222 51.74 -22.05 -64.07
C LEU A 222 52.15 -21.21 -62.86
N GLU A 223 53.27 -20.47 -62.99
CA GLU A 223 53.74 -19.55 -61.92
C GLU A 223 52.68 -18.47 -61.63
N TYR A 224 52.08 -17.88 -62.67
CA TYR A 224 50.99 -16.88 -62.50
C TYR A 224 49.79 -17.52 -61.83
N LEU A 225 49.31 -18.68 -62.28
CA LEU A 225 48.19 -19.39 -61.68
C LEU A 225 48.42 -19.74 -60.23
N GLN A 226 49.67 -20.06 -59.84
CA GLN A 226 50.05 -20.32 -58.46
C GLN A 226 49.99 -19.03 -57.60
N ALA A 227 50.46 -17.87 -58.14
CA ALA A 227 50.32 -16.58 -57.44
C ALA A 227 48.85 -16.20 -57.26
N VAL A 228 47.98 -16.38 -58.28
CA VAL A 228 46.54 -16.19 -58.18
C VAL A 228 45.93 -17.03 -57.06
N ARG A 229 46.31 -18.33 -56.99
CA ARG A 229 45.84 -19.25 -55.95
C ARG A 229 46.22 -18.77 -54.56
N ASN A 230 47.53 -18.38 -54.36
CA ASN A 230 48.01 -17.88 -53.08
C ASN A 230 47.27 -16.62 -52.63
N TYR A 231 47.01 -15.68 -53.54
CA TYR A 231 46.26 -14.47 -53.24
C TYR A 231 44.80 -14.79 -52.85
N LYS A 232 44.15 -15.71 -53.53
CA LYS A 232 42.78 -16.15 -53.23
C LYS A 232 42.71 -16.90 -51.90
N ASN A 233 43.68 -17.73 -51.56
CA ASN A 233 43.77 -18.44 -50.29
C ASN A 233 43.90 -17.46 -49.12
N MET A 234 44.70 -16.37 -49.26
CA MET A 234 44.74 -15.31 -48.25
C MET A 234 43.42 -14.58 -48.09
N ALA A 235 42.67 -14.37 -49.17
CA ALA A 235 41.36 -13.76 -49.08
C ALA A 235 40.38 -14.67 -48.31
N ALA A 236 40.42 -15.98 -48.55
CA ALA A 236 39.60 -16.96 -47.83
C ALA A 236 39.97 -16.99 -46.32
N ALA A 237 41.28 -17.02 -45.97
CA ALA A 237 41.77 -16.99 -44.61
C ALA A 237 41.29 -15.72 -43.88
N ILE A 238 41.33 -14.56 -44.52
CA ILE A 238 40.82 -13.29 -43.98
C ILE A 238 39.31 -13.38 -43.70
N SER A 239 38.54 -13.97 -44.60
CA SER A 239 37.11 -14.14 -44.39
C SER A 239 36.78 -15.02 -43.15
N GLN A 240 37.52 -16.14 -42.98
CA GLN A 240 37.42 -17.01 -41.80
C GLN A 240 37.73 -16.28 -40.49
N VAL A 241 38.81 -15.45 -40.48
CA VAL A 241 39.14 -14.68 -39.27
C VAL A 241 38.09 -13.59 -38.99
N ARG A 242 37.54 -12.94 -39.99
CA ARG A 242 36.45 -11.99 -39.81
C ARG A 242 35.19 -12.65 -39.23
N GLU A 243 34.85 -13.85 -39.69
CA GLU A 243 33.77 -14.66 -39.12
C GLU A 243 34.07 -15.01 -37.65
N ALA A 244 35.29 -15.44 -37.33
CA ALA A 244 35.70 -15.70 -35.94
C ALA A 244 35.58 -14.44 -35.05
N ILE A 245 35.98 -13.29 -35.56
CA ILE A 245 35.85 -11.98 -34.84
C ILE A 245 34.35 -11.68 -34.61
N SER A 246 33.50 -11.88 -35.61
CA SER A 246 32.07 -11.67 -35.47
C SER A 246 31.44 -12.56 -34.39
N ASN A 247 31.81 -13.83 -34.40
CA ASN A 247 31.38 -14.83 -33.41
C ASN A 247 31.89 -14.46 -32.00
N SER A 248 33.17 -14.08 -31.87
CA SER A 248 33.74 -13.63 -30.58
C SER A 248 33.02 -12.41 -30.02
N LYS A 249 32.72 -11.42 -30.87
CA LYS A 249 31.94 -10.23 -30.46
C LYS A 249 30.51 -10.60 -30.02
N ARG A 250 29.88 -11.55 -30.72
CA ARG A 250 28.54 -12.03 -30.35
C ARG A 250 28.57 -12.74 -29.00
N THR A 251 29.59 -13.59 -28.75
CA THR A 251 29.77 -14.25 -27.44
C THR A 251 29.99 -13.21 -26.34
N SER A 252 30.91 -12.27 -26.55
CA SER A 252 31.17 -11.19 -25.56
C SER A 252 29.91 -10.41 -25.21
N LYS A 253 29.09 -10.04 -26.23
CA LYS A 253 27.82 -9.34 -25.97
C LYS A 253 26.79 -10.24 -25.27
N GLY A 254 26.80 -11.55 -25.54
CA GLY A 254 25.99 -12.54 -24.84
C GLY A 254 26.35 -12.62 -23.35
N THR A 255 27.64 -12.70 -23.03
CA THR A 255 28.15 -12.68 -21.64
C THR A 255 27.76 -11.40 -20.90
N GLU A 256 27.94 -10.24 -21.52
CA GLU A 256 27.52 -8.93 -20.93
C GLU A 256 26.02 -8.92 -20.62
N ILE A 257 25.17 -9.36 -21.53
CA ILE A 257 23.73 -9.43 -21.34
C ILE A 257 23.36 -10.43 -20.23
N ALA A 258 24.05 -11.60 -20.19
CA ALA A 258 23.85 -12.59 -19.14
C ALA A 258 24.18 -12.04 -17.76
N HIS A 259 25.32 -11.35 -17.64
CA HIS A 259 25.75 -10.68 -16.42
C HIS A 259 24.70 -9.69 -15.90
N ILE A 260 24.28 -8.73 -16.75
CA ILE A 260 23.28 -7.73 -16.38
C ILE A 260 21.96 -8.41 -15.96
N ARG A 261 21.55 -9.44 -16.67
CA ARG A 261 20.31 -10.16 -16.37
C ARG A 261 20.37 -10.88 -15.03
N GLU A 262 21.49 -11.54 -14.76
CA GLU A 262 21.73 -12.24 -13.49
C GLU A 262 21.73 -11.27 -12.32
N GLU A 263 22.49 -10.16 -12.42
CA GLU A 263 22.52 -9.11 -11.40
C GLU A 263 21.12 -8.55 -11.10
N MET A 264 20.36 -8.22 -12.16
CA MET A 264 19.00 -7.71 -12.00
C MET A 264 18.05 -8.75 -11.39
N THR A 265 18.20 -10.02 -11.73
CA THR A 265 17.39 -11.12 -11.20
C THR A 265 17.66 -11.31 -9.71
N LEU A 266 18.93 -11.36 -9.32
CA LEU A 266 19.32 -11.51 -7.92
C LEU A 266 18.84 -10.31 -7.08
N LEU A 267 19.06 -9.08 -7.56
CA LEU A 267 18.56 -7.88 -6.88
C LEU A 267 17.04 -7.89 -6.72
N LYS A 268 16.31 -8.28 -7.76
CA LYS A 268 14.85 -8.41 -7.70
C LYS A 268 14.41 -9.44 -6.65
N ASN A 269 15.06 -10.59 -6.62
CA ASN A 269 14.76 -11.66 -5.66
C ASN A 269 14.99 -11.18 -4.20
N VAL A 270 16.07 -10.45 -3.95
CA VAL A 270 16.34 -9.86 -2.63
C VAL A 270 15.25 -8.86 -2.24
N ILE A 271 14.90 -7.95 -3.13
CA ILE A 271 13.86 -6.94 -2.84
C ILE A 271 12.50 -7.62 -2.58
N GLN A 272 12.17 -8.63 -3.36
CA GLN A 272 10.92 -9.37 -3.21
C GLN A 272 10.87 -10.15 -1.88
N SER A 273 11.93 -10.87 -1.53
CA SER A 273 12.02 -11.62 -0.27
C SER A 273 12.07 -10.67 0.94
N PHE A 274 12.71 -9.51 0.82
CA PHE A 274 12.68 -8.46 1.85
C PHE A 274 11.26 -7.94 2.12
N HIS A 275 10.49 -7.66 1.08
CA HIS A 275 9.10 -7.25 1.25
C HIS A 275 8.23 -8.35 1.85
N GLN A 276 8.50 -9.60 1.50
CA GLN A 276 7.82 -10.75 2.11
C GLN A 276 8.15 -10.86 3.60
N LEU A 277 9.41 -10.71 3.98
CA LEU A 277 9.84 -10.68 5.38
C LEU A 277 9.17 -9.54 6.15
N LYS A 278 9.17 -8.33 5.58
CA LYS A 278 8.50 -7.17 6.20
C LYS A 278 6.99 -7.41 6.39
N LYS A 279 6.35 -8.05 5.43
CA LYS A 279 4.95 -8.46 5.54
C LYS A 279 4.76 -9.49 6.65
N SER A 280 5.61 -10.52 6.74
CA SER A 280 5.49 -11.56 7.78
C SER A 280 5.66 -10.99 9.18
N ILE A 281 6.56 -10.02 9.37
CA ILE A 281 6.70 -9.32 10.66
C ILE A 281 5.42 -8.54 10.99
N LYS A 282 4.86 -7.83 10.02
CA LYS A 282 3.62 -7.08 10.23
C LYS A 282 2.42 -8.00 10.53
N ASP A 283 2.32 -9.13 9.85
CA ASP A 283 1.29 -10.14 10.08
C ASP A 283 1.43 -10.73 11.50
N TRP A 284 2.67 -10.99 11.94
CA TRP A 284 2.96 -11.43 13.30
C TRP A 284 2.57 -10.38 14.34
N GLU A 285 2.91 -9.10 14.13
CA GLU A 285 2.50 -8.00 15.01
C GLU A 285 0.98 -7.92 15.14
N MET A 286 0.25 -7.92 14.01
CA MET A 286 -1.21 -7.85 14.03
C MET A 286 -1.86 -9.06 14.71
N LYS A 287 -1.17 -10.18 14.75
CA LYS A 287 -1.68 -11.42 15.33
C LYS A 287 -1.42 -11.52 16.83
N TYR A 288 -0.23 -11.13 17.28
CA TYR A 288 0.23 -11.40 18.63
C TYR A 288 0.47 -10.16 19.51
N VAL A 289 0.61 -8.98 18.91
CA VAL A 289 0.89 -7.74 19.64
C VAL A 289 -0.37 -6.92 19.80
N LEU A 290 -0.75 -6.63 21.04
CA LEU A 290 -1.81 -5.70 21.38
C LEU A 290 -1.20 -4.31 21.56
N SER A 291 -1.62 -3.32 20.79
CA SER A 291 -1.03 -1.97 20.79
C SER A 291 -2.08 -0.88 20.81
N SER A 292 -1.76 0.26 21.41
CA SER A 292 -2.63 1.43 21.38
C SER A 292 -2.60 2.10 20.00
N LYS A 293 -3.78 2.48 19.47
CA LYS A 293 -3.91 3.27 18.23
C LYS A 293 -4.24 4.73 18.48
N ILE A 294 -4.36 5.12 19.77
CA ILE A 294 -4.64 6.49 20.21
C ILE A 294 -3.85 6.81 21.47
N ASN A 295 -3.62 8.08 21.72
CA ASN A 295 -3.11 8.55 23.01
C ASN A 295 -4.24 8.50 24.04
N GLY A 296 -4.01 7.83 25.16
CA GLY A 296 -5.07 7.69 26.15
C GLY A 296 -4.64 6.97 27.42
N LYS A 297 -5.62 6.60 28.21
CA LYS A 297 -5.46 5.86 29.47
C LYS A 297 -5.99 4.46 29.27
N VAL A 298 -5.16 3.46 29.53
CA VAL A 298 -5.57 2.04 29.46
C VAL A 298 -6.50 1.68 30.60
N SER A 299 -7.55 0.94 30.31
CA SER A 299 -8.43 0.35 31.30
C SER A 299 -8.53 -1.15 31.07
N PHE A 300 -8.27 -1.90 32.11
CA PHE A 300 -8.42 -3.36 32.15
C PHE A 300 -9.86 -3.71 32.51
N LEU A 301 -10.43 -4.69 31.79
CA LEU A 301 -11.76 -5.17 32.10
C LEU A 301 -11.72 -6.57 32.74
N ASN A 302 -11.23 -7.57 31.99
CA ASN A 302 -11.24 -8.96 32.38
C ASN A 302 -9.84 -9.55 32.54
N TYR A 303 -8.84 -8.92 31.94
CA TYR A 303 -7.47 -9.44 31.86
C TYR A 303 -6.50 -8.42 32.44
N TRP A 304 -5.84 -8.76 33.54
CA TRP A 304 -4.97 -7.84 34.31
C TRP A 304 -3.63 -8.45 34.70
N SER A 305 -3.38 -9.73 34.32
CA SER A 305 -2.19 -10.46 34.75
C SER A 305 -1.58 -11.25 33.61
N GLN A 306 -0.26 -11.45 33.66
CA GLN A 306 0.44 -12.38 32.80
C GLN A 306 -0.09 -13.81 33.00
N HIS A 307 0.07 -14.65 31.99
CA HIS A 307 -0.36 -16.05 31.93
C HIS A 307 -1.88 -16.27 31.93
N GLN A 308 -2.71 -15.23 31.93
CA GLN A 308 -4.14 -15.38 31.69
C GLN A 308 -4.43 -15.78 30.25
N THR A 309 -5.30 -16.75 30.07
CA THR A 309 -5.73 -17.20 28.74
C THR A 309 -6.77 -16.23 28.18
N VAL A 310 -6.51 -15.72 26.98
CA VAL A 310 -7.43 -14.90 26.20
C VAL A 310 -7.94 -15.70 25.00
N ASN A 311 -9.21 -15.55 24.69
CA ASN A 311 -9.81 -16.17 23.51
C ASN A 311 -9.82 -15.18 22.34
N GLN A 312 -9.74 -15.69 21.13
CA GLN A 312 -9.87 -14.86 19.92
C GLN A 312 -11.19 -14.08 19.96
N GLY A 313 -11.14 -12.78 19.68
CA GLY A 313 -12.28 -11.88 19.73
C GLY A 313 -12.65 -11.40 21.13
N ALA A 314 -11.94 -11.81 22.19
CA ALA A 314 -12.15 -11.28 23.54
C ALA A 314 -11.61 -9.84 23.65
N LEU A 315 -12.36 -8.97 24.32
CA LEU A 315 -11.93 -7.61 24.64
C LEU A 315 -10.88 -7.66 25.76
N VAL A 316 -9.65 -7.25 25.45
CA VAL A 316 -8.53 -7.28 26.39
C VAL A 316 -8.34 -5.92 27.05
N PHE A 317 -8.22 -4.85 26.26
CA PHE A 317 -8.01 -3.49 26.74
C PHE A 317 -9.03 -2.53 26.18
N THR A 318 -9.31 -1.46 26.95
CA THR A 318 -10.01 -0.27 26.46
C THR A 318 -9.10 0.93 26.70
N ILE A 319 -8.81 1.70 25.67
CA ILE A 319 -8.01 2.91 25.75
C ILE A 319 -8.97 4.10 25.71
N ILE A 320 -8.99 4.90 26.77
CA ILE A 320 -9.82 6.09 26.93
C ILE A 320 -8.96 7.30 26.56
N PRO A 321 -9.35 8.12 25.56
CA PRO A 321 -8.56 9.28 25.14
C PRO A 321 -8.29 10.24 26.30
N ASN A 322 -7.05 10.77 26.40
CA ASN A 322 -6.63 11.71 27.44
C ASN A 322 -7.13 13.15 27.23
N GLU A 323 -7.52 13.49 26.01
CA GLU A 323 -7.95 14.86 25.71
C GLU A 323 -9.24 15.17 26.50
N ASN A 324 -9.37 16.44 26.92
CA ASN A 324 -10.61 17.06 27.41
C ASN A 324 -11.69 16.94 26.33
N ALA A 325 -12.07 15.71 26.05
CA ALA A 325 -13.03 15.38 25.04
C ALA A 325 -14.36 15.88 25.55
N ALA A 326 -14.81 17.01 25.01
CA ALA A 326 -16.18 17.45 25.19
C ALA A 326 -17.06 16.20 24.95
N PHE A 327 -17.82 15.85 25.98
CA PHE A 327 -18.76 14.76 25.87
C PHE A 327 -19.76 15.12 24.76
N ILE A 328 -20.01 14.19 23.88
CA ILE A 328 -21.03 14.29 22.86
C ILE A 328 -22.12 13.25 23.12
N ALA A 329 -23.36 13.66 23.00
CA ALA A 329 -24.48 12.74 23.04
C ALA A 329 -24.94 12.43 21.63
N LYS A 330 -24.88 11.17 21.24
CA LYS A 330 -25.46 10.68 19.98
C LYS A 330 -26.92 10.34 20.25
N LEU A 331 -27.84 11.11 19.63
CA LEU A 331 -29.27 10.93 19.78
C LEU A 331 -29.81 10.02 18.67
N LYS A 332 -30.58 9.00 19.05
CA LYS A 332 -31.34 8.18 18.12
C LYS A 332 -32.79 8.63 18.15
N THR A 333 -33.15 9.55 17.26
CA THR A 333 -34.47 10.16 17.18
C THR A 333 -35.36 9.36 16.22
N PRO A 334 -36.63 9.07 16.57
CA PRO A 334 -37.60 8.46 15.67
C PRO A 334 -37.78 9.29 14.39
N ALA A 335 -37.88 8.65 13.25
CA ALA A 335 -37.96 9.32 11.93
C ALA A 335 -39.12 10.31 11.80
N GLN A 336 -40.25 10.02 12.43
CA GLN A 336 -41.47 10.86 12.42
C GLN A 336 -41.24 12.25 13.07
N ASN A 337 -40.24 12.39 13.94
CA ASN A 337 -39.94 13.63 14.63
C ASN A 337 -38.69 14.38 14.06
N LEU A 338 -38.04 13.81 13.03
CA LEU A 338 -36.78 14.35 12.51
C LEU A 338 -36.95 15.77 11.95
N GLY A 339 -38.10 16.10 11.35
CA GLY A 339 -38.37 17.43 10.80
C GLY A 339 -38.53 18.55 11.86
N LYS A 340 -38.71 18.19 13.13
CA LYS A 340 -38.83 19.14 14.24
C LYS A 340 -37.48 19.44 14.92
N VAL A 341 -36.43 18.66 14.64
CA VAL A 341 -35.09 18.83 15.23
C VAL A 341 -34.32 19.91 14.47
N LYS A 342 -33.84 20.92 15.18
CA LYS A 342 -33.07 22.06 14.64
C LYS A 342 -31.77 22.23 15.41
N ILE A 343 -30.77 22.75 14.74
CA ILE A 343 -29.51 23.12 15.38
C ILE A 343 -29.74 24.24 16.40
N GLY A 344 -29.14 24.12 17.58
CA GLY A 344 -29.29 25.08 18.67
C GLY A 344 -30.41 24.79 19.68
N GLN A 345 -31.15 23.69 19.51
CA GLN A 345 -32.11 23.23 20.50
C GLN A 345 -31.42 22.69 21.76
N ILE A 346 -32.01 22.97 22.93
CA ILE A 346 -31.56 22.44 24.21
C ILE A 346 -31.96 20.98 24.34
N VAL A 347 -31.02 20.14 24.77
CA VAL A 347 -31.26 18.70 25.01
C VAL A 347 -31.05 18.44 26.50
N ASN A 348 -32.10 18.00 27.18
CA ASN A 348 -32.03 17.53 28.55
C ASN A 348 -31.75 16.04 28.59
N ILE A 349 -30.59 15.64 29.14
CA ILE A 349 -30.16 14.23 29.21
C ILE A 349 -30.50 13.73 30.62
N LYS A 350 -31.31 12.65 30.68
CA LYS A 350 -31.60 11.94 31.92
C LYS A 350 -30.83 10.64 31.93
N LEU A 351 -30.03 10.42 32.98
CA LEU A 351 -29.27 9.16 33.13
C LEU A 351 -30.18 8.10 33.75
N GLN A 352 -30.20 6.91 33.20
CA GLN A 352 -31.11 5.82 33.55
C GLN A 352 -31.04 5.39 35.02
N ASN A 353 -29.86 5.51 35.64
CA ASN A 353 -29.62 5.13 37.06
C ASN A 353 -29.50 6.31 38.04
N TYR A 354 -29.79 7.53 37.60
CA TYR A 354 -29.73 8.74 38.41
C TYR A 354 -31.07 9.46 38.33
N PRO A 355 -31.96 9.20 39.26
CA PRO A 355 -33.28 9.88 39.28
C PRO A 355 -33.15 11.37 39.59
N ASP A 356 -34.04 12.19 38.99
CA ASP A 356 -34.02 13.65 38.97
C ASP A 356 -34.05 14.31 40.39
N TYR A 357 -34.35 13.54 41.44
CA TYR A 357 -34.45 14.05 42.82
C TYR A 357 -33.16 13.95 43.64
N GLU A 358 -32.07 13.44 43.05
CA GLU A 358 -30.77 13.32 43.73
C GLU A 358 -29.76 14.44 43.32
N PHE A 359 -30.17 15.38 42.44
CA PHE A 359 -29.31 16.50 42.00
C PHE A 359 -30.05 17.82 42.05
#